data_ada9a49c866797765d350d00824c23e1
#
_entry.id   ada9a49c866797765d350d00824c23e1
#
_cell.length_a   1.000
_cell.length_b   1.000
_cell.length_c   1.000
_cell.angle_alpha   90.00
_cell.angle_beta   90.00
_cell.angle_gamma   90.00
#
_symmetry.space_group_name_H-M   'P 1'
#
loop_
_entity.id
_entity.type
_entity.pdbx_description
1 polymer ?
#
loop_
_entity_poly.entity_id
_entity_poly.type
_entity_poly.pdbx_seq_one_letter_code
_entity_poly.pdbx_strand_id
1 'polypeptide(L)'
;MKKFLVIGNPIDHSLSPKLHNFWIKKYNLDAIYGKLETHKSDLTELCENLKQGQLNGLNVTVPFKKEIIPNINVLSGHALRTKSVNTISVENGNLIGHNTDIDGFELSIK
;
A
#
# COMPACT_ATOMS: atom_id res chain seq x y z
N MET A 1 8.23 0.90 -15.99
CA MET A 1 8.65 0.64 -14.61
C MET A 1 7.46 0.75 -13.67
N LYS A 2 7.27 -0.24 -12.82
CA LYS A 2 6.21 -0.21 -11.82
C LYS A 2 6.64 0.58 -10.59
N LYS A 3 5.73 1.34 -10.01
CA LYS A 3 6.00 2.20 -8.85
C LYS A 3 5.11 1.81 -7.68
N PHE A 4 5.73 1.59 -6.54
CA PHE A 4 5.06 1.27 -5.28
C PHE A 4 5.54 2.24 -4.20
N LEU A 5 4.64 2.64 -3.32
CA LEU A 5 4.97 3.52 -2.20
C LEU A 5 4.42 2.97 -0.89
N VAL A 6 5.11 3.27 0.21
CA VAL A 6 4.51 3.21 1.54
C VAL A 6 4.23 4.63 2.00
N ILE A 7 3.03 4.87 2.51
CA ILE A 7 2.63 6.18 3.03
C ILE A 7 2.29 6.11 4.52
N GLY A 8 2.55 7.18 5.21
CA GLY A 8 2.27 7.31 6.64
C GLY A 8 2.73 8.66 7.14
N ASN A 9 2.59 8.87 8.44
CA ASN A 9 3.07 10.10 9.09
C ASN A 9 3.25 9.84 10.59
N PRO A 10 4.49 9.75 11.09
CA PRO A 10 5.76 9.85 10.35
C PRO A 10 6.08 8.60 9.55
N ILE A 11 6.96 8.70 8.57
CA ILE A 11 7.32 7.59 7.69
C ILE A 11 8.81 7.26 7.73
N ASP A 12 9.62 8.08 8.38
CA ASP A 12 11.09 7.96 8.34
C ASP A 12 11.62 6.62 8.86
N HIS A 13 10.86 5.96 9.73
CA HIS A 13 11.28 4.70 10.35
C HIS A 13 10.79 3.46 9.60
N SER A 14 10.16 3.63 8.45
CA SER A 14 9.67 2.48 7.69
C SER A 14 10.84 1.70 7.08
N LEU A 15 10.86 0.39 7.33
CA LEU A 15 11.83 -0.53 6.73
C LEU A 15 11.33 -1.13 5.41
N SER A 16 10.06 -0.92 5.07
CA SER A 16 9.45 -1.52 3.88
C SER A 16 10.18 -1.19 2.58
N PRO A 17 10.60 0.08 2.33
CA PRO A 17 11.32 0.37 1.09
C PRO A 17 12.63 -0.40 0.95
N LYS A 18 13.39 -0.53 2.03
CA LYS A 18 14.64 -1.28 2.02
C LYS A 18 14.43 -2.73 1.66
N LEU A 19 13.46 -3.37 2.30
CA LEU A 19 13.17 -4.78 2.09
C LEU A 19 12.64 -5.04 0.68
N HIS A 20 11.68 -4.26 0.24
CA HIS A 20 11.09 -4.43 -1.09
C HIS A 20 12.11 -4.16 -2.21
N ASN A 21 12.94 -3.12 -2.07
CA ASN A 21 13.96 -2.83 -3.07
C ASN A 21 15.05 -3.89 -3.11
N PHE A 22 15.37 -4.50 -1.97
CA PHE A 22 16.29 -5.64 -1.94
C PHE A 22 15.77 -6.78 -2.82
N TRP A 23 14.49 -7.15 -2.68
CA TRP A 23 13.88 -8.21 -3.47
C TRP A 23 13.77 -7.83 -4.95
N ILE A 24 13.43 -6.58 -5.25
CA ILE A 24 13.35 -6.07 -6.61
C ILE A 24 14.69 -6.23 -7.31
N LYS A 25 15.77 -5.84 -6.65
CA LYS A 25 17.12 -5.95 -7.20
C LYS A 25 17.54 -7.41 -7.32
N LYS A 26 17.27 -8.22 -6.32
CA LYS A 26 17.65 -9.64 -6.31
C LYS A 26 17.04 -10.42 -7.46
N TYR A 27 15.78 -10.15 -7.78
CA TYR A 27 15.05 -10.85 -8.84
C TYR A 27 15.00 -10.06 -10.15
N ASN A 28 15.74 -8.97 -10.24
CA ASN A 28 15.85 -8.15 -11.46
C ASN A 28 14.49 -7.70 -11.99
N LEU A 29 13.63 -7.24 -11.09
CA LEU A 29 12.31 -6.75 -11.45
C LEU A 29 12.36 -5.29 -11.89
N ASP A 30 11.55 -4.92 -12.88
CA ASP A 30 11.43 -3.54 -13.34
C ASP A 30 10.43 -2.78 -12.49
N ALA A 31 10.86 -2.44 -11.28
CA ALA A 31 10.02 -1.78 -10.30
C ALA A 31 10.85 -0.94 -9.34
N ILE A 32 10.20 0.01 -8.69
CA ILE A 32 10.80 0.81 -7.62
C ILE A 32 9.82 0.92 -6.46
N TYR A 33 10.33 0.89 -5.24
CA TYR A 33 9.54 1.02 -4.01
C TYR A 33 10.12 2.18 -3.19
N GLY A 34 9.27 3.15 -2.89
CA GLY A 34 9.65 4.33 -2.14
C GLY A 34 8.81 4.54 -0.90
N LYS A 35 9.10 5.60 -0.18
CA LYS A 35 8.29 6.04 0.97
C LYS A 35 7.92 7.50 0.79
N LEU A 36 6.73 7.87 1.27
CA LEU A 36 6.24 9.23 1.17
C LEU A 36 5.51 9.59 2.45
N GLU A 37 6.03 10.60 3.17
CA GLU A 37 5.30 11.17 4.29
C GLU A 37 4.11 11.95 3.74
N THR A 38 2.92 11.65 4.26
CA THR A 38 1.67 12.05 3.63
C THR A 38 0.78 12.72 4.69
N HIS A 39 -0.12 13.57 4.23
CA HIS A 39 -1.18 14.15 5.06
C HIS A 39 -2.52 13.61 4.61
N LYS A 40 -3.52 13.65 5.50
CA LYS A 40 -4.86 13.15 5.19
C LYS A 40 -5.43 13.79 3.91
N SER A 41 -5.14 15.07 3.69
CA SER A 41 -5.60 15.78 2.49
C SER A 41 -5.04 15.24 1.18
N ASP A 42 -3.95 14.46 1.23
CA ASP A 42 -3.30 13.92 0.04
C ASP A 42 -3.82 12.54 -0.37
N LEU A 43 -4.64 11.91 0.46
CA LEU A 43 -5.06 10.52 0.23
C LEU A 43 -5.88 10.36 -1.05
N THR A 44 -6.79 11.30 -1.32
CA THR A 44 -7.63 11.24 -2.51
C THR A 44 -6.79 11.33 -3.79
N GLU A 45 -5.82 12.23 -3.82
CA GLU A 45 -4.93 12.38 -4.97
C GLU A 45 -4.09 11.13 -5.20
N LEU A 46 -3.56 10.52 -4.14
CA LEU A 46 -2.80 9.28 -4.25
C LEU A 46 -3.65 8.14 -4.82
N CYS A 47 -4.89 8.05 -4.39
CA CYS A 47 -5.81 7.04 -4.90
C CYS A 47 -6.16 7.28 -6.38
N GLU A 48 -6.30 8.54 -6.80
CA GLU A 48 -6.48 8.86 -8.20
C GLU A 48 -5.26 8.48 -9.05
N ASN A 49 -4.06 8.71 -8.52
CA ASN A 49 -2.82 8.29 -9.20
C ASN A 49 -2.76 6.78 -9.39
N LEU A 50 -3.26 6.00 -8.42
CA LEU A 50 -3.38 4.55 -8.56
C LEU A 50 -4.33 4.18 -9.68
N LYS A 51 -5.51 4.82 -9.73
CA LYS A 51 -6.51 4.54 -10.76
C LYS A 51 -6.00 4.86 -12.16
N GLN A 52 -5.19 5.90 -12.27
CA GLN A 52 -4.64 6.36 -13.55
C GLN A 52 -3.40 5.60 -13.98
N GLY A 53 -2.90 4.68 -13.16
CA GLY A 53 -1.72 3.89 -13.49
C GLY A 53 -0.40 4.58 -13.22
N GLN A 54 -0.39 5.74 -12.58
CA GLN A 54 0.84 6.44 -12.20
C GLN A 54 1.54 5.76 -11.01
N LEU A 55 0.76 5.05 -10.18
CA LEU A 55 1.24 4.16 -9.14
C LEU A 55 0.64 2.79 -9.39
N ASN A 56 1.37 1.74 -9.03
CA ASN A 56 0.93 0.36 -9.25
C ASN A 56 0.52 -0.34 -7.96
N GLY A 57 0.86 0.22 -6.83
CA GLY A 57 0.45 -0.29 -5.53
C GLY A 57 0.83 0.66 -4.43
N LEU A 58 0.17 0.51 -3.29
CA LEU A 58 0.35 1.41 -2.15
C LEU A 58 0.26 0.61 -0.87
N ASN A 59 1.25 0.77 0.00
CA ASN A 59 1.15 0.32 1.38
C ASN A 59 0.82 1.50 2.27
N VAL A 60 -0.02 1.27 3.26
CA VAL A 60 -0.54 2.30 4.16
C VAL A 60 -0.18 1.95 5.59
N THR A 61 0.44 2.88 6.29
CA THR A 61 0.73 2.72 7.72
C THR A 61 0.07 3.85 8.52
N VAL A 62 0.39 3.91 9.81
CA VAL A 62 -0.23 4.88 10.74
C VAL A 62 -0.08 6.30 10.22
N PRO A 63 -1.08 7.14 10.31
CA PRO A 63 -2.42 6.95 10.88
C PRO A 63 -3.52 6.65 9.86
N PHE A 64 -3.18 6.26 8.63
CA PHE A 64 -4.11 6.31 7.49
C PHE A 64 -4.84 5.00 7.20
N LYS A 65 -4.60 3.94 7.96
CA LYS A 65 -5.20 2.62 7.68
C LYS A 65 -6.73 2.63 7.65
N LYS A 66 -7.35 3.56 8.38
CA LYS A 66 -8.81 3.73 8.39
C LYS A 66 -9.25 4.91 7.51
N GLU A 67 -8.48 6.00 7.54
CA GLU A 67 -8.82 7.19 6.78
C GLU A 67 -8.81 6.98 5.28
N ILE A 68 -8.07 5.99 4.78
CA ILE A 68 -7.99 5.69 3.34
C ILE A 68 -9.25 4.99 2.82
N ILE A 69 -10.03 4.35 3.69
CA ILE A 69 -11.16 3.50 3.29
C ILE A 69 -12.19 4.20 2.40
N PRO A 70 -12.58 5.47 2.65
CA PRO A 70 -13.54 6.13 1.76
C PRO A 70 -13.10 6.23 0.30
N ASN A 71 -11.82 6.09 0.02
CA ASN A 71 -11.27 6.15 -1.34
C ASN A 71 -11.17 4.78 -2.01
N ILE A 72 -11.51 3.71 -1.30
CA ILE A 72 -11.35 2.34 -1.78
C ILE A 72 -12.67 1.83 -2.34
N ASN A 73 -12.62 1.14 -3.48
CA ASN A 73 -13.81 0.61 -4.13
C ASN A 73 -14.30 -0.70 -3.50
N VAL A 74 -13.36 -1.58 -3.15
CA VAL A 74 -13.68 -2.90 -2.59
C VAL A 74 -12.72 -3.19 -1.44
N LEU A 75 -13.25 -3.69 -0.33
CA LEU A 75 -12.45 -4.20 0.78
C LEU A 75 -12.42 -5.72 0.73
N SER A 76 -11.24 -6.32 0.78
CA SER A 76 -11.11 -7.76 0.91
C SER A 76 -11.64 -8.22 2.27
N GLY A 77 -11.91 -9.53 2.43
CA GLY A 77 -12.58 -10.04 3.61
C GLY A 77 -11.97 -9.61 4.93
N HIS A 78 -10.64 -9.69 5.07
CA HIS A 78 -9.98 -9.31 6.32
C HIS A 78 -10.00 -7.81 6.54
N ALA A 79 -9.78 -7.01 5.49
CA ALA A 79 -9.87 -5.56 5.59
C ALA A 79 -11.29 -5.11 5.94
N LEU A 80 -12.30 -5.79 5.41
CA LEU A 80 -13.70 -5.49 5.71
C LEU A 80 -14.03 -5.77 7.18
N ARG A 81 -13.55 -6.90 7.71
CA ARG A 81 -13.78 -7.27 9.10
C ARG A 81 -13.09 -6.33 10.09
N THR A 82 -11.86 -5.96 9.81
CA THR A 82 -11.06 -5.11 10.71
C THR A 82 -11.29 -3.62 10.48
N LYS A 83 -11.88 -3.25 9.32
CA LYS A 83 -12.01 -1.86 8.88
C LYS A 83 -10.66 -1.14 8.89
N SER A 84 -9.64 -1.84 8.40
CA SER A 84 -8.27 -1.34 8.36
C SER A 84 -7.60 -1.84 7.10
N VAL A 85 -6.97 -0.93 6.34
CA VAL A 85 -6.32 -1.23 5.07
C VAL A 85 -4.84 -0.88 5.18
N ASN A 86 -3.97 -1.83 4.87
CA ASN A 86 -2.53 -1.58 4.82
C ASN A 86 -1.93 -1.78 3.43
N THR A 87 -2.69 -2.32 2.50
CA THR A 87 -2.22 -2.57 1.14
C THR A 87 -3.35 -2.27 0.15
N ILE A 88 -3.03 -1.56 -0.92
CA ILE A 88 -3.99 -1.25 -1.97
C ILE A 88 -3.45 -1.76 -3.30
N SER A 89 -4.26 -2.54 -4.00
CA SER A 89 -3.99 -2.97 -5.37
C SER A 89 -5.02 -2.37 -6.32
N VAL A 90 -4.73 -2.44 -7.62
CA VAL A 90 -5.62 -1.92 -8.65
C VAL A 90 -6.01 -3.07 -9.57
N GLU A 91 -7.32 -3.27 -9.77
CA GLU A 91 -7.84 -4.27 -10.70
C GLU A 91 -8.95 -3.65 -11.53
N ASN A 92 -8.76 -3.60 -12.84
CA ASN A 92 -9.76 -3.06 -13.79
C ASN A 92 -10.21 -1.64 -13.40
N GLY A 93 -9.26 -0.80 -12.95
CA GLY A 93 -9.56 0.57 -12.56
C GLY A 93 -10.18 0.72 -11.17
N ASN A 94 -10.39 -0.39 -10.45
CA ASN A 94 -10.93 -0.36 -9.09
C ASN A 94 -9.83 -0.54 -8.07
N LEU A 95 -9.92 0.19 -6.97
CA LEU A 95 -8.99 0.07 -5.85
C LEU A 95 -9.49 -0.99 -4.88
N ILE A 96 -8.65 -1.98 -4.62
CA ILE A 96 -8.93 -3.08 -3.70
C ILE A 96 -8.09 -2.89 -2.45
N GLY A 97 -8.73 -2.76 -1.30
CA GLY A 97 -8.04 -2.62 -0.02
C GLY A 97 -7.88 -3.96 0.67
N HIS A 98 -6.67 -4.23 1.13
CA HIS A 98 -6.31 -5.47 1.83
C HIS A 98 -5.75 -5.16 3.20
N ASN A 99 -5.93 -6.09 4.12
CA ASN A 99 -5.21 -6.06 5.39
C ASN A 99 -4.38 -7.34 5.48
N THR A 100 -3.07 -7.18 5.37
CA THR A 100 -2.13 -8.28 5.34
C THR A 100 -1.42 -8.47 6.69
N ASP A 101 -1.80 -7.70 7.72
CA ASP A 101 -1.09 -7.76 9.01
C ASP A 101 -1.07 -9.19 9.59
N ILE A 102 -2.21 -9.87 9.57
CA ILE A 102 -2.29 -11.25 10.04
C ILE A 102 -1.75 -12.22 8.98
N ASP A 103 -2.17 -12.04 7.73
CA ASP A 103 -1.73 -12.90 6.64
C ASP A 103 -0.22 -12.81 6.44
N GLY A 104 0.34 -11.61 6.53
CA GLY A 104 1.78 -11.40 6.44
C GLY A 104 2.54 -12.09 7.55
N PHE A 105 1.99 -12.07 8.77
CA PHE A 105 2.57 -12.77 9.90
C PHE A 105 2.56 -14.28 9.67
N GLU A 106 1.43 -14.84 9.23
CA GLU A 106 1.34 -16.25 8.92
C GLU A 106 2.32 -16.69 7.84
N LEU A 107 2.45 -15.87 6.79
CA LEU A 107 3.40 -16.14 5.71
C LEU A 107 4.84 -16.10 6.20
N SER A 108 5.16 -15.25 7.15
CA SER A 108 6.53 -15.10 7.64
C SER A 108 6.99 -16.31 8.47
N ILE A 109 6.07 -17.05 9.04
CA ILE A 109 6.39 -18.24 9.84
C ILE A 109 6.31 -19.54 9.04
N LYS A 110 5.89 -19.45 7.82
CA LYS A 110 5.87 -20.59 6.91
C LYS A 110 7.17 -20.68 6.14
#